data_8f71fac3edae8f981623816ea4b7d1f6
#
_entry.id   8f71fac3edae8f981623816ea4b7d1f6
#
_cell.length_a   1.000
_cell.length_b   1.000
_cell.length_c   1.000
_cell.angle_alpha   90.00
_cell.angle_beta   90.00
_cell.angle_gamma   90.00
#
_symmetry.space_group_name_H-M   'P 1'
#
loop_
_entity.id
_entity.type
_entity.pdbx_description
1 polymer ?
#
loop_
_entity_poly.entity_id
_entity_poly.type
_entity_poly.pdbx_seq_one_letter_code
_entity_poly.pdbx_strand_id
1 'polypeptide(L)'
;YMNKILAACFCALLASCMGSDYADPNMTENPFGNSQIAETNVMNIGDLKESKDFKFIIANGAYKKVEKSIQIKGRVTGNDAQSNLYNTISIEDATGAIEVSVGQGGTSGFMPVGQEVLVELKGLYIGGYRKKAQIGTVYTSSNGSLGIGRMNRQEWAQHYKIIGTADPSQVVPTEFDVTKIADASYI
;
A
#
# COMPACT_ATOMS: atom_id res chain seq x y z
N TYR A 1 50.45 -30.95 -17.64
CA TYR A 1 49.47 -30.65 -18.71
C TYR A 1 48.03 -30.65 -18.16
N MET A 2 47.66 -31.64 -17.37
CA MET A 2 46.28 -31.83 -16.83
C MET A 2 45.80 -30.65 -15.99
N ASN A 3 46.65 -30.07 -15.13
CA ASN A 3 46.28 -28.90 -14.29
C ASN A 3 46.01 -27.62 -15.11
N LYS A 4 46.65 -27.43 -16.24
CA LYS A 4 46.42 -26.27 -17.11
C LYS A 4 45.09 -26.39 -17.88
N ILE A 5 44.70 -27.62 -18.27
CA ILE A 5 43.42 -27.90 -18.92
C ILE A 5 42.27 -27.71 -17.90
N LEU A 6 42.45 -28.18 -16.66
CA LEU A 6 41.46 -28.01 -15.60
C LEU A 6 41.24 -26.53 -15.28
N ALA A 7 42.29 -25.74 -15.20
CA ALA A 7 42.20 -24.29 -14.96
C ALA A 7 41.50 -23.56 -16.12
N ALA A 8 41.79 -23.93 -17.38
CA ALA A 8 41.15 -23.36 -18.55
C ALA A 8 39.64 -23.68 -18.60
N CYS A 9 39.24 -24.92 -18.25
CA CYS A 9 37.84 -25.31 -18.16
C CYS A 9 37.09 -24.56 -17.03
N PHE A 10 37.78 -24.34 -15.90
CA PHE A 10 37.19 -23.60 -14.78
C PHE A 10 36.96 -22.11 -15.12
N CYS A 11 37.92 -21.48 -15.82
CA CYS A 11 37.74 -20.10 -16.31
C CYS A 11 36.65 -19.98 -17.37
N ALA A 12 36.47 -20.98 -18.23
CA ALA A 12 35.37 -20.98 -19.22
C ALA A 12 34.00 -21.11 -18.60
N LEU A 13 33.86 -21.83 -17.47
CA LEU A 13 32.61 -21.95 -16.72
C LEU A 13 32.24 -20.63 -16.01
N LEU A 14 33.23 -19.84 -15.59
CA LEU A 14 32.98 -18.54 -14.97
C LEU A 14 32.59 -17.45 -15.98
N ALA A 15 33.01 -17.57 -17.24
CA ALA A 15 32.63 -16.63 -18.30
C ALA A 15 31.21 -16.84 -18.83
N SER A 16 30.61 -18.00 -18.56
CA SER A 16 29.26 -18.36 -19.06
C SER A 16 28.12 -17.59 -18.42
N CYS A 17 28.34 -16.86 -17.31
CA CYS A 17 27.29 -16.12 -16.61
C CYS A 17 27.29 -14.61 -16.89
N MET A 18 28.15 -14.11 -17.78
CA MET A 18 28.25 -12.68 -18.08
C MET A 18 27.78 -12.37 -19.52
N GLY A 19 26.62 -12.88 -19.89
CA GLY A 19 25.92 -12.38 -21.08
C GLY A 19 25.44 -10.96 -20.85
N SER A 20 25.59 -10.08 -21.83
CA SER A 20 25.09 -8.71 -21.82
C SER A 20 23.67 -8.60 -22.38
N ASP A 21 23.06 -9.72 -22.69
CA ASP A 21 21.69 -9.77 -23.27
C ASP A 21 20.63 -9.72 -22.17
N TYR A 22 20.65 -8.64 -21.38
CA TYR A 22 19.51 -8.31 -20.53
C TYR A 22 18.51 -7.56 -21.38
N ALA A 23 17.25 -8.00 -21.34
CA ALA A 23 16.17 -7.21 -21.92
C ALA A 23 16.17 -5.81 -21.29
N ASP A 24 16.09 -4.79 -22.12
CA ASP A 24 15.93 -3.42 -21.62
C ASP A 24 14.69 -3.35 -20.72
N PRO A 25 14.80 -2.71 -19.54
CA PRO A 25 13.64 -2.57 -18.66
C PRO A 25 12.51 -1.83 -19.41
N ASN A 26 11.30 -2.36 -19.35
CA ASN A 26 10.15 -1.66 -19.86
C ASN A 26 9.87 -0.43 -18.99
N MET A 27 10.38 0.72 -19.41
CA MET A 27 10.22 1.99 -18.70
C MET A 27 8.83 2.63 -18.92
N THR A 28 7.98 2.01 -19.73
CA THR A 28 6.62 2.52 -19.99
C THR A 28 5.60 2.04 -18.96
N GLU A 29 5.90 0.97 -18.22
CA GLU A 29 5.03 0.45 -17.17
C GLU A 29 5.70 0.59 -15.81
N ASN A 30 4.92 0.99 -14.82
CA ASN A 30 5.41 1.03 -13.45
C ASN A 30 5.62 -0.41 -12.96
N PRO A 31 6.82 -0.79 -12.49
CA PRO A 31 7.11 -2.16 -12.04
C PRO A 31 6.43 -2.50 -10.71
N PHE A 32 5.83 -1.52 -10.03
CA PHE A 32 5.17 -1.70 -8.74
C PHE A 32 3.66 -1.74 -8.88
N GLY A 33 3.04 -2.65 -8.12
CA GLY A 33 1.60 -2.82 -8.12
C GLY A 33 1.10 -3.62 -9.32
N ASN A 34 -0.19 -3.47 -9.61
CA ASN A 34 -0.89 -4.16 -10.67
C ASN A 34 -1.40 -3.16 -11.71
N SER A 35 -0.67 -2.96 -12.80
CA SER A 35 -1.02 -2.06 -13.88
C SER A 35 -2.31 -2.46 -14.62
N GLN A 36 -2.75 -3.71 -14.48
CA GLN A 36 -3.94 -4.25 -15.13
C GLN A 36 -5.27 -3.86 -14.44
N ILE A 37 -5.22 -3.27 -13.24
CA ILE A 37 -6.43 -2.81 -12.58
C ILE A 37 -7.08 -1.72 -13.43
N ALA A 38 -8.30 -1.99 -13.92
CA ALA A 38 -9.14 -1.00 -14.58
C ALA A 38 -9.89 -0.19 -13.53
N GLU A 39 -10.00 1.13 -13.75
CA GLU A 39 -10.77 2.00 -12.86
C GLU A 39 -12.26 1.75 -13.04
N THR A 40 -12.92 1.19 -12.04
CA THR A 40 -14.35 0.88 -12.01
C THR A 40 -14.87 0.99 -10.58
N ASN A 41 -16.13 1.41 -10.40
CA ASN A 41 -16.79 1.45 -9.08
C ASN A 41 -15.97 2.17 -7.99
N VAL A 42 -15.32 3.27 -8.34
CA VAL A 42 -14.58 4.09 -7.39
C VAL A 42 -15.54 4.76 -6.41
N MET A 43 -15.29 4.57 -5.13
CA MET A 43 -16.02 5.19 -4.02
C MET A 43 -15.09 6.16 -3.30
N ASN A 44 -15.62 7.28 -2.86
CA ASN A 44 -14.87 8.20 -2.01
C ASN A 44 -14.53 7.55 -0.66
N ILE A 45 -13.40 7.91 -0.09
CA ILE A 45 -12.91 7.34 1.18
C ILE A 45 -13.89 7.68 2.32
N GLY A 46 -14.42 8.91 2.35
CA GLY A 46 -15.43 9.32 3.33
C GLY A 46 -16.69 8.48 3.23
N ASP A 47 -17.22 8.28 2.01
CA ASP A 47 -18.43 7.48 1.77
C ASP A 47 -18.20 6.01 2.16
N LEU A 48 -17.03 5.47 1.88
CA LEU A 48 -16.66 4.13 2.30
C LEU A 48 -16.68 3.97 3.82
N LYS A 49 -16.05 4.90 4.54
CA LYS A 49 -15.99 4.91 6.02
C LYS A 49 -17.36 5.05 6.66
N GLU A 50 -18.23 5.90 6.09
CA GLU A 50 -19.57 6.18 6.59
C GLU A 50 -20.63 5.17 6.11
N SER A 51 -20.25 4.24 5.23
CA SER A 51 -21.17 3.25 4.69
C SER A 51 -21.76 2.35 5.79
N LYS A 52 -22.95 1.80 5.54
CA LYS A 52 -23.60 0.83 6.42
C LYS A 52 -22.76 -0.43 6.65
N ASP A 53 -21.87 -0.73 5.70
CA ASP A 53 -21.01 -1.90 5.77
C ASP A 53 -19.85 -1.72 6.72
N PHE A 54 -19.28 -0.50 6.86
CA PHE A 54 -18.00 -0.29 7.53
C PHE A 54 -18.02 0.69 8.71
N LYS A 55 -18.94 1.66 8.77
CA LYS A 55 -19.00 2.65 9.85
C LYS A 55 -18.95 2.03 11.24
N PHE A 56 -19.85 1.08 11.52
CA PHE A 56 -19.92 0.41 12.81
C PHE A 56 -18.68 -0.48 13.07
N ILE A 57 -18.18 -1.14 12.03
CA ILE A 57 -16.99 -1.99 12.08
C ILE A 57 -15.76 -1.19 12.52
N ILE A 58 -15.53 -0.04 11.87
CA ILE A 58 -14.41 0.85 12.17
C ILE A 58 -14.53 1.40 13.61
N ALA A 59 -15.70 1.93 13.98
CA ALA A 59 -15.93 2.54 15.28
C ALA A 59 -15.70 1.58 16.46
N ASN A 60 -15.98 0.30 16.27
CA ASN A 60 -15.87 -0.74 17.31
C ASN A 60 -14.54 -1.54 17.25
N GLY A 61 -13.60 -1.14 16.40
CA GLY A 61 -12.32 -1.87 16.30
C GLY A 61 -12.47 -3.29 15.74
N ALA A 62 -13.60 -3.56 15.07
CA ALA A 62 -13.84 -4.82 14.37
C ALA A 62 -13.26 -4.80 12.96
N TYR A 63 -13.44 -5.87 12.21
CA TYR A 63 -13.01 -5.98 10.82
C TYR A 63 -14.05 -6.73 9.99
N LYS A 64 -14.11 -6.41 8.70
CA LYS A 64 -15.02 -7.05 7.74
C LYS A 64 -14.33 -7.18 6.39
N LYS A 65 -14.52 -8.32 5.74
CA LYS A 65 -14.06 -8.57 4.38
C LYS A 65 -14.87 -7.77 3.38
N VAL A 66 -14.21 -7.21 2.39
CA VAL A 66 -14.85 -6.53 1.27
C VAL A 66 -15.21 -7.57 0.21
N GLU A 67 -16.48 -7.87 0.07
CA GLU A 67 -16.98 -8.86 -0.89
C GLU A 67 -17.34 -8.23 -2.25
N LYS A 68 -17.72 -6.97 -2.25
CA LYS A 68 -18.11 -6.24 -3.45
C LYS A 68 -16.88 -5.70 -4.18
N SER A 69 -16.97 -5.59 -5.51
CA SER A 69 -15.97 -4.86 -6.29
C SER A 69 -16.15 -3.37 -6.02
N ILE A 70 -15.30 -2.84 -5.15
CA ILE A 70 -15.23 -1.45 -4.75
C ILE A 70 -13.78 -1.03 -4.84
N GLN A 71 -13.54 0.14 -5.41
CA GLN A 71 -12.22 0.76 -5.46
C GLN A 71 -12.24 2.09 -4.71
N ILE A 72 -11.07 2.48 -4.20
CA ILE A 72 -10.82 3.85 -3.76
C ILE A 72 -9.67 4.42 -4.59
N LYS A 73 -9.69 5.74 -4.76
CA LYS A 73 -8.64 6.48 -5.44
C LYS A 73 -8.25 7.66 -4.59
N GLY A 74 -6.97 7.84 -4.36
CA GLY A 74 -6.48 8.93 -3.51
C GLY A 74 -4.98 9.13 -3.62
N ARG A 75 -4.46 10.10 -2.88
CA ARG A 75 -3.04 10.41 -2.82
C ARG A 75 -2.41 9.86 -1.55
N VAL A 76 -1.17 9.41 -1.68
CA VAL A 76 -0.34 9.07 -0.53
C VAL A 76 0.03 10.35 0.21
N THR A 77 -0.37 10.44 1.47
CA THR A 77 -0.06 11.56 2.37
C THR A 77 0.94 11.19 3.44
N GLY A 78 1.16 9.88 3.66
CA GLY A 78 2.12 9.40 4.63
C GLY A 78 2.66 8.02 4.27
N ASN A 79 3.94 7.80 4.55
CA ASN A 79 4.66 6.56 4.33
C ASN A 79 5.82 6.42 5.33
N ASP A 80 6.72 5.48 5.10
CA ASP A 80 7.84 5.15 5.98
C ASP A 80 9.12 5.96 5.76
N ALA A 81 9.10 7.03 4.96
CA ALA A 81 10.31 7.83 4.63
C ALA A 81 11.07 8.32 5.85
N GLN A 82 10.35 8.70 6.92
CA GLN A 82 10.94 9.17 8.17
C GLN A 82 10.79 8.18 9.33
N SER A 83 10.47 6.92 9.03
CA SER A 83 10.27 5.83 10.00
C SER A 83 9.15 6.07 11.04
N ASN A 84 8.29 7.06 10.83
CA ASN A 84 7.17 7.37 11.73
C ASN A 84 5.94 6.51 11.47
N LEU A 85 5.70 6.14 10.19
CA LEU A 85 4.62 5.26 9.76
C LEU A 85 5.20 3.90 9.39
N TYR A 86 5.47 3.08 10.41
CA TYR A 86 6.04 1.75 10.20
C TYR A 86 5.00 0.77 9.65
N ASN A 87 5.27 0.20 8.45
CA ASN A 87 4.37 -0.74 7.77
C ASN A 87 2.96 -0.16 7.51
N THR A 88 2.87 1.14 7.31
CA THR A 88 1.62 1.86 7.08
C THR A 88 1.79 2.87 5.97
N ILE A 89 0.79 2.95 5.09
CA ILE A 89 0.66 3.98 4.06
C ILE A 89 -0.64 4.71 4.33
N SER A 90 -0.62 6.05 4.36
CA SER A 90 -1.83 6.86 4.45
C SER A 90 -2.24 7.32 3.06
N ILE A 91 -3.50 7.12 2.72
CA ILE A 91 -4.11 7.53 1.45
C ILE A 91 -5.28 8.44 1.75
N GLU A 92 -5.37 9.56 1.04
CA GLU A 92 -6.39 10.60 1.23
C GLU A 92 -7.02 11.00 -0.09
N ASP A 93 -8.30 11.28 -0.06
CA ASP A 93 -9.04 12.00 -1.09
C ASP A 93 -9.70 13.26 -0.50
N ALA A 94 -10.49 13.99 -1.27
CA ALA A 94 -11.17 15.21 -0.81
C ALA A 94 -12.18 14.97 0.33
N THR A 95 -12.53 13.73 0.66
CA THR A 95 -13.57 13.36 1.62
C THR A 95 -13.02 12.73 2.90
N GLY A 96 -11.75 12.34 2.91
CA GLY A 96 -11.11 11.77 4.08
C GLY A 96 -9.90 10.92 3.77
N ALA A 97 -9.34 10.31 4.81
CA ALA A 97 -8.16 9.47 4.74
C ALA A 97 -8.41 8.06 5.28
N ILE A 98 -7.60 7.11 4.81
CA ILE A 98 -7.59 5.73 5.27
C ILE A 98 -6.15 5.21 5.33
N GLU A 99 -5.84 4.38 6.32
CA GLU A 99 -4.54 3.73 6.43
C GLU A 99 -4.54 2.38 5.70
N VAL A 100 -3.46 2.06 5.03
CA VAL A 100 -3.17 0.71 4.49
C VAL A 100 -2.07 0.10 5.33
N SER A 101 -2.35 -1.04 5.94
CA SER A 101 -1.39 -1.75 6.78
C SER A 101 -0.78 -2.92 6.00
N VAL A 102 0.51 -2.83 5.73
CA VAL A 102 1.24 -3.82 4.91
C VAL A 102 2.59 -4.15 5.51
N GLY A 103 2.94 -5.44 5.56
CA GLY A 103 4.23 -5.92 6.08
C GLY A 103 5.37 -5.72 5.07
N GLN A 104 5.60 -4.46 4.70
CA GLN A 104 6.63 -4.07 3.75
C GLN A 104 7.26 -2.74 4.17
N GLY A 105 8.58 -2.71 4.27
CA GLY A 105 9.35 -1.47 4.42
C GLY A 105 9.80 -0.91 3.08
N GLY A 106 10.27 0.34 3.09
CA GLY A 106 10.74 1.04 1.89
C GLY A 106 9.59 1.47 0.96
N THR A 107 8.39 1.63 1.51
CA THR A 107 7.20 2.04 0.74
C THR A 107 7.36 3.42 0.12
N SER A 108 8.13 4.30 0.75
CA SER A 108 8.47 5.63 0.24
C SER A 108 9.19 5.62 -1.10
N GLY A 109 9.90 4.53 -1.42
CA GLY A 109 10.63 4.39 -2.69
C GLY A 109 9.73 4.23 -3.92
N PHE A 110 8.51 3.69 -3.75
CA PHE A 110 7.57 3.46 -4.85
C PHE A 110 6.19 4.10 -4.64
N MET A 111 5.91 4.54 -3.42
CA MET A 111 4.72 5.32 -3.05
C MET A 111 5.14 6.58 -2.28
N PRO A 112 5.87 7.51 -2.94
CA PRO A 112 6.23 8.78 -2.30
C PRO A 112 4.98 9.61 -2.00
N VAL A 113 5.10 10.55 -1.07
CA VAL A 113 4.04 11.53 -0.79
C VAL A 113 3.64 12.25 -2.08
N GLY A 114 2.34 12.41 -2.30
CA GLY A 114 1.78 12.99 -3.52
C GLY A 114 1.51 11.97 -4.64
N GLN A 115 1.91 10.70 -4.47
CA GLN A 115 1.60 9.66 -5.45
C GLN A 115 0.10 9.35 -5.44
N GLU A 116 -0.55 9.45 -6.59
CA GLU A 116 -1.94 9.00 -6.75
C GLU A 116 -1.97 7.49 -6.96
N VAL A 117 -2.91 6.83 -6.29
CA VAL A 117 -3.09 5.38 -6.35
C VAL A 117 -4.56 5.00 -6.45
N LEU A 118 -4.83 3.94 -7.20
CA LEU A 118 -6.12 3.26 -7.26
C LEU A 118 -5.98 1.94 -6.50
N VAL A 119 -6.90 1.67 -5.59
CA VAL A 119 -6.87 0.46 -4.76
C VAL A 119 -8.14 -0.36 -4.98
N GLU A 120 -8.01 -1.61 -5.43
CA GLU A 120 -9.09 -2.59 -5.48
C GLU A 120 -9.27 -3.23 -4.10
N LEU A 121 -10.42 -3.02 -3.49
CA LEU A 121 -10.68 -3.45 -2.12
C LEU A 121 -11.23 -4.87 -2.02
N LYS A 122 -11.83 -5.41 -3.10
CA LYS A 122 -12.45 -6.74 -3.08
C LYS A 122 -11.43 -7.80 -2.66
N GLY A 123 -11.78 -8.56 -1.62
CA GLY A 123 -10.91 -9.59 -1.05
C GLY A 123 -10.13 -9.13 0.17
N LEU A 124 -9.81 -7.85 0.29
CA LEU A 124 -9.17 -7.25 1.45
C LEU A 124 -10.16 -7.08 2.62
N TYR A 125 -9.64 -6.70 3.75
CA TYR A 125 -10.42 -6.39 4.95
C TYR A 125 -10.34 -4.90 5.28
N ILE A 126 -11.46 -4.35 5.73
CA ILE A 126 -11.53 -3.02 6.32
C ILE A 126 -11.88 -3.20 7.80
N GLY A 127 -11.19 -2.48 8.66
CA GLY A 127 -11.45 -2.52 10.09
C GLY A 127 -11.05 -1.24 10.79
N GLY A 128 -11.22 -1.24 12.12
CA GLY A 128 -10.81 -0.15 12.98
C GLY A 128 -9.57 -0.51 13.80
N TYR A 129 -8.55 0.32 13.74
CA TYR A 129 -7.43 0.25 14.67
C TYR A 129 -7.33 1.57 15.43
N ARG A 130 -7.57 1.54 16.75
CA ARG A 130 -7.62 2.74 17.59
C ARG A 130 -8.59 3.82 17.03
N LYS A 131 -9.77 3.37 16.57
CA LYS A 131 -10.80 4.18 15.90
C LYS A 131 -10.43 4.75 14.52
N LYS A 132 -9.24 4.49 14.00
CA LYS A 132 -8.86 4.85 12.63
C LYS A 132 -9.26 3.73 11.67
N ALA A 133 -9.76 4.11 10.49
CA ALA A 133 -10.07 3.17 9.42
C ALA A 133 -8.76 2.61 8.83
N GLN A 134 -8.71 1.30 8.68
CA GLN A 134 -7.54 0.60 8.16
C GLN A 134 -7.93 -0.47 7.16
N ILE A 135 -7.22 -0.51 6.04
CA ILE A 135 -7.24 -1.61 5.08
C ILE A 135 -6.11 -2.57 5.47
N GLY A 136 -6.40 -3.87 5.47
CA GLY A 136 -5.42 -4.88 5.84
C GLY A 136 -5.95 -6.29 5.70
N THR A 137 -5.50 -7.18 6.57
CA THR A 137 -5.95 -8.56 6.68
C THR A 137 -6.28 -8.91 8.14
N VAL A 138 -6.79 -10.11 8.38
CA VAL A 138 -7.07 -10.56 9.75
C VAL A 138 -5.75 -10.85 10.47
N TYR A 139 -5.62 -10.32 11.65
CA TYR A 139 -4.49 -10.54 12.55
C TYR A 139 -4.95 -11.27 13.81
N THR A 140 -4.19 -12.26 14.24
CA THR A 140 -4.40 -12.93 15.51
C THR A 140 -3.27 -12.50 16.47
N SER A 141 -3.62 -11.87 17.58
CA SER A 141 -2.68 -11.48 18.61
C SER A 141 -2.20 -12.69 19.44
N SER A 142 -1.15 -12.50 20.24
CA SER A 142 -0.58 -13.55 21.07
C SER A 142 -1.57 -14.13 22.10
N ASN A 143 -2.58 -13.36 22.51
CA ASN A 143 -3.66 -13.82 23.40
C ASN A 143 -4.86 -14.43 22.66
N GLY A 144 -4.77 -14.63 21.34
CA GLY A 144 -5.84 -15.20 20.52
C GLY A 144 -6.90 -14.21 20.05
N SER A 145 -6.83 -12.94 20.42
CA SER A 145 -7.77 -11.92 19.95
C SER A 145 -7.55 -11.63 18.46
N LEU A 146 -8.66 -11.49 17.72
CA LEU A 146 -8.65 -11.16 16.29
C LEU A 146 -8.84 -9.66 16.06
N GLY A 147 -8.22 -9.12 15.04
CA GLY A 147 -8.34 -7.73 14.64
C GLY A 147 -7.88 -7.49 13.22
N ILE A 148 -7.96 -6.23 12.78
CA ILE A 148 -7.35 -5.81 11.53
C ILE A 148 -5.83 -5.70 11.71
N GLY A 149 -5.06 -6.18 10.73
CA GLY A 149 -3.60 -6.18 10.78
C GLY A 149 -2.98 -6.05 9.40
N ARG A 150 -1.68 -6.31 9.33
CA ARG A 150 -0.86 -6.13 8.14
C ARG A 150 -1.12 -7.24 7.13
N MET A 151 -1.40 -6.87 5.89
CA MET A 151 -1.35 -7.82 4.77
C MET A 151 0.10 -8.07 4.33
N ASN A 152 0.35 -9.15 3.63
CA ASN A 152 1.66 -9.39 3.04
C ASN A 152 1.86 -8.51 1.79
N ARG A 153 3.13 -8.29 1.41
CA ARG A 153 3.49 -7.42 0.29
C ARG A 153 2.97 -7.93 -1.07
N GLN A 154 2.89 -9.24 -1.25
CA GLN A 154 2.42 -9.85 -2.50
C GLN A 154 0.92 -9.64 -2.67
N GLU A 155 0.15 -9.80 -1.61
CA GLU A 155 -1.28 -9.49 -1.59
C GLU A 155 -1.49 -8.00 -1.91
N TRP A 156 -0.78 -7.11 -1.20
CA TRP A 156 -0.85 -5.68 -1.47
C TRP A 156 -0.54 -5.34 -2.92
N ALA A 157 0.54 -5.87 -3.48
CA ALA A 157 0.96 -5.61 -4.86
C ALA A 157 -0.11 -5.97 -5.92
N GLN A 158 -1.02 -6.88 -5.62
CA GLN A 158 -2.12 -7.27 -6.51
C GLN A 158 -3.28 -6.26 -6.48
N HIS A 159 -3.38 -5.47 -5.43
CA HIS A 159 -4.55 -4.66 -5.11
C HIS A 159 -4.39 -3.16 -5.39
N TYR A 160 -3.22 -2.70 -5.80
CA TYR A 160 -3.05 -1.28 -6.12
C TYR A 160 -2.45 -1.06 -7.52
N LYS A 161 -2.78 0.09 -8.08
CA LYS A 161 -2.19 0.64 -9.29
C LYS A 161 -1.69 2.05 -9.03
N ILE A 162 -0.44 2.32 -9.42
CA ILE A 162 0.14 3.67 -9.38
C ILE A 162 -0.38 4.45 -10.58
N ILE A 163 -0.81 5.69 -10.35
CA ILE A 163 -1.35 6.58 -11.38
C ILE A 163 -0.44 7.79 -11.53
N GLY A 164 0.06 7.97 -12.74
CA GLY A 164 0.90 9.14 -13.08
C GLY A 164 2.16 9.25 -12.24
N THR A 165 2.65 10.47 -12.13
CA THR A 165 3.85 10.82 -11.34
C THR A 165 3.44 11.48 -10.03
N ALA A 166 4.18 11.22 -8.97
CA ALA A 166 3.95 11.83 -7.67
C ALA A 166 4.10 13.37 -7.73
N ASP A 167 3.15 14.05 -7.13
CA ASP A 167 3.18 15.51 -6.97
C ASP A 167 2.94 15.89 -5.51
N PRO A 168 4.01 16.08 -4.71
CA PRO A 168 3.89 16.44 -3.30
C PRO A 168 3.17 17.78 -3.07
N SER A 169 3.14 18.69 -4.05
CA SER A 169 2.47 19.98 -3.91
C SER A 169 0.95 19.87 -3.78
N GLN A 170 0.39 18.73 -4.19
CA GLN A 170 -1.03 18.41 -4.04
C GLN A 170 -1.41 17.93 -2.63
N VAL A 171 -0.43 17.69 -1.77
CA VAL A 171 -0.65 17.30 -0.38
C VAL A 171 -0.47 18.52 0.49
N VAL A 172 -1.59 19.16 0.84
CA VAL A 172 -1.61 20.36 1.67
C VAL A 172 -1.96 19.95 3.09
N PRO A 173 -1.00 20.04 4.05
CA PRO A 173 -1.29 19.71 5.43
C PRO A 173 -2.35 20.66 6.02
N THR A 174 -3.31 20.09 6.74
CA THR A 174 -4.23 20.89 7.54
C THR A 174 -3.49 21.44 8.76
N GLU A 175 -3.59 22.76 9.00
CA GLU A 175 -3.00 23.37 10.20
C GLU A 175 -3.70 22.83 11.44
N PHE A 176 -2.92 22.32 12.39
CA PHE A 176 -3.45 21.78 13.64
C PHE A 176 -3.87 22.93 14.57
N ASP A 177 -5.14 22.94 14.92
CA ASP A 177 -5.72 23.85 15.90
C ASP A 177 -6.05 23.11 17.19
N VAL A 178 -5.28 23.36 18.24
CA VAL A 178 -5.47 22.74 19.56
C VAL A 178 -6.85 23.00 20.16
N THR A 179 -7.51 24.08 19.78
CA THR A 179 -8.88 24.41 20.27
C THR A 179 -9.95 23.49 19.65
N LYS A 180 -9.61 22.82 18.56
CA LYS A 180 -10.47 21.89 17.81
C LYS A 180 -10.15 20.42 18.03
N ILE A 181 -9.38 20.10 19.07
CA ILE A 181 -8.92 18.73 19.35
C ILE A 181 -10.07 17.71 19.49
N ALA A 182 -11.28 18.18 19.82
CA ALA A 182 -12.48 17.35 19.91
C ALA A 182 -13.26 17.24 18.58
N ASP A 183 -12.83 17.98 17.55
CA ASP A 183 -13.48 17.94 16.23
C ASP A 183 -13.05 16.68 15.48
N ALA A 184 -14.02 15.87 15.10
CA ALA A 184 -13.79 14.61 14.38
C ALA A 184 -13.12 14.79 13.02
N SER A 185 -13.12 15.99 12.43
CA SER A 185 -12.42 16.28 11.18
C SER A 185 -10.90 16.26 11.30
N TYR A 186 -10.36 16.31 12.54
CA TYR A 186 -8.94 16.26 12.83
C TYR A 186 -8.43 14.86 13.26
N ILE A 187 -9.29 13.84 13.31
CA ILE A 187 -8.98 12.50 13.82
C ILE A 187 -8.97 11.46 12.70
#